data_5fad5dfdbc477eb3983304bb5f45aff1
#
_entry.id   5fad5dfdbc477eb3983304bb5f45aff1
#
_cell.length_a   1.000
_cell.length_b   1.000
_cell.length_c   1.000
_cell.angle_alpha   90.00
_cell.angle_beta   90.00
_cell.angle_gamma   90.00
#
_symmetry.space_group_name_H-M   'P 1'
#
loop_
_entity.id
_entity.type
_entity.pdbx_description
1 polymer ?
#
loop_
_entity_poly.entity_id
_entity_poly.type
_entity_poly.pdbx_seq_one_letter_code
_entity_poly.pdbx_strand_id
1 'polypeptide(L)'
;ERIAHQSGGTFYLRIEDTDAKREVEGAVDIIINVLRYFGIEFDEGAGIDNPEINKYGPYFQRQRAEIYQTYVKDLVKKGLAYPCFCTEEELNQIKEEQMKHDILTGYHTKWAKCRNLTIEEVEANIKAGKPYVMRLRSQGTEGKEVTFKDTIKGEISFPENIQDVIILKSDGIPTYHFAHAIDDHLMGTTLVIRGEEWLSSVPTPVSYTHLRA
;
A
#
# COMPACT_ATOMS: atom_id res chain seq x y z
N GLU A 1 -18.63 3.18 -12.52
CA GLU A 1 -19.61 2.25 -13.07
C GLU A 1 -19.86 2.56 -14.55
N ARG A 2 -20.31 3.77 -14.91
CA ARG A 2 -20.62 4.17 -16.31
C ARG A 2 -19.44 3.94 -17.26
N ILE A 3 -18.21 4.29 -16.88
CA ILE A 3 -17.02 4.10 -17.74
C ILE A 3 -16.72 2.61 -17.93
N ALA A 4 -16.81 1.81 -16.87
CA ALA A 4 -16.61 0.37 -16.96
C ALA A 4 -17.59 -0.26 -17.96
N HIS A 5 -18.89 -0.01 -17.81
CA HIS A 5 -19.90 -0.57 -18.68
C HIS A 5 -19.83 -0.06 -20.12
N GLN A 6 -19.50 1.22 -20.34
CA GLN A 6 -19.30 1.77 -21.69
C GLN A 6 -18.10 1.16 -22.43
N SER A 7 -17.09 0.73 -21.70
CA SER A 7 -15.89 0.09 -22.28
C SER A 7 -16.00 -1.46 -22.34
N GLY A 8 -17.10 -2.03 -21.87
CA GLY A 8 -17.25 -3.48 -21.73
C GLY A 8 -16.37 -4.07 -20.63
N GLY A 9 -15.97 -3.23 -19.67
CA GLY A 9 -15.18 -3.61 -18.51
C GLY A 9 -16.05 -4.07 -17.34
N THR A 10 -15.40 -4.42 -16.25
CA THR A 10 -16.01 -4.89 -14.99
C THR A 10 -15.90 -3.80 -13.93
N PHE A 11 -17.00 -3.47 -13.29
CA PHE A 11 -17.06 -2.59 -12.14
C PHE A 11 -17.16 -3.40 -10.85
N TYR A 12 -16.13 -3.41 -10.02
CA TYR A 12 -16.10 -4.22 -8.81
C TYR A 12 -15.93 -3.40 -7.52
N LEU A 13 -16.44 -3.96 -6.41
CA LEU A 13 -16.30 -3.37 -5.08
C LEU A 13 -15.27 -4.13 -4.26
N ARG A 14 -14.18 -3.46 -3.91
CA ARG A 14 -13.17 -3.93 -2.95
C ARG A 14 -13.22 -3.09 -1.67
N ILE A 15 -13.26 -3.74 -0.53
CA ILE A 15 -13.26 -3.11 0.78
C ILE A 15 -11.81 -3.03 1.30
N GLU A 16 -11.35 -1.81 1.51
CA GLU A 16 -9.99 -1.51 1.95
C GLU A 16 -9.94 -1.34 3.48
N ASP A 17 -10.19 -2.44 4.19
CA ASP A 17 -10.34 -2.56 5.65
C ASP A 17 -9.02 -2.79 6.40
N THR A 18 -7.90 -2.29 5.88
CA THR A 18 -6.57 -2.47 6.49
C THR A 18 -6.36 -1.68 7.78
N ASP A 19 -7.22 -0.70 8.09
CA ASP A 19 -7.16 0.13 9.29
C ASP A 19 -8.31 -0.19 10.25
N ALA A 20 -8.07 -1.09 11.22
CA ALA A 20 -9.06 -1.48 12.22
C ALA A 20 -9.59 -0.33 13.08
N LYS A 21 -8.82 0.77 13.22
CA LYS A 21 -9.26 1.92 14.04
C LYS A 21 -10.36 2.74 13.35
N ARG A 22 -10.50 2.60 12.05
CA ARG A 22 -11.50 3.28 11.22
C ARG A 22 -12.67 2.39 10.83
N GLU A 23 -12.67 1.14 11.28
CA GLU A 23 -13.75 0.21 10.99
C GLU A 23 -15.04 0.66 11.67
N VAL A 24 -16.11 0.76 10.90
CA VAL A 24 -17.46 1.09 11.38
C VAL A 24 -18.34 -0.11 11.08
N GLU A 25 -18.93 -0.68 12.12
CA GLU A 25 -19.83 -1.83 12.00
C GLU A 25 -21.00 -1.51 11.05
N GLY A 26 -21.28 -2.39 10.11
CA GLY A 26 -22.36 -2.22 9.13
C GLY A 26 -22.06 -1.22 7.99
N ALA A 27 -20.90 -0.56 7.98
CA ALA A 27 -20.57 0.44 6.95
C ALA A 27 -20.59 -0.14 5.54
N VAL A 28 -20.16 -1.37 5.36
CA VAL A 28 -20.13 -2.05 4.05
C VAL A 28 -21.54 -2.22 3.50
N ASP A 29 -22.48 -2.71 4.32
CA ASP A 29 -23.88 -2.86 3.94
C ASP A 29 -24.54 -1.52 3.62
N ILE A 30 -24.21 -0.49 4.39
CA ILE A 30 -24.69 0.88 4.14
C ILE A 30 -24.19 1.36 2.78
N ILE A 31 -22.90 1.21 2.48
CA ILE A 31 -22.31 1.61 1.18
C ILE A 31 -23.02 0.88 0.03
N ILE A 32 -23.16 -0.44 0.12
CA ILE A 32 -23.80 -1.25 -0.92
C ILE A 32 -25.25 -0.81 -1.14
N ASN A 33 -26.03 -0.65 -0.05
CA ASN A 33 -27.43 -0.28 -0.13
C ASN A 33 -27.63 1.15 -0.67
N VAL A 34 -26.77 2.10 -0.27
CA VAL A 34 -26.83 3.48 -0.77
C VAL A 34 -26.49 3.52 -2.26
N LEU A 35 -25.50 2.81 -2.71
CA LEU A 35 -25.13 2.78 -4.13
C LEU A 35 -26.24 2.13 -4.98
N ARG A 36 -26.82 1.04 -4.51
CA ARG A 36 -27.96 0.40 -5.16
C ARG A 36 -29.20 1.33 -5.22
N TYR A 37 -29.44 2.12 -4.17
CA TYR A 37 -30.51 3.13 -4.17
C TYR A 37 -30.35 4.14 -5.31
N PHE A 38 -29.10 4.50 -5.66
CA PHE A 38 -28.80 5.36 -6.80
C PHE A 38 -28.68 4.63 -8.15
N GLY A 39 -29.04 3.34 -8.20
CA GLY A 39 -28.96 2.54 -9.41
C GLY A 39 -27.53 2.17 -9.83
N ILE A 40 -26.58 2.20 -8.88
CA ILE A 40 -25.20 1.78 -9.10
C ILE A 40 -25.06 0.35 -8.60
N GLU A 41 -24.77 -0.57 -9.53
CA GLU A 41 -24.60 -1.99 -9.26
C GLU A 41 -23.17 -2.42 -9.58
N PHE A 42 -22.67 -3.37 -8.80
CA PHE A 42 -21.35 -3.95 -9.01
C PHE A 42 -21.49 -5.26 -9.81
N ASP A 43 -20.59 -5.47 -10.76
CA ASP A 43 -20.50 -6.71 -11.52
C ASP A 43 -19.91 -7.84 -10.68
N GLU A 44 -18.97 -7.51 -9.77
CA GLU A 44 -18.36 -8.44 -8.82
C GLU A 44 -17.90 -7.70 -7.55
N GLY A 45 -17.53 -8.44 -6.50
CA GLY A 45 -16.95 -7.82 -5.31
C GLY A 45 -17.67 -8.13 -4.01
N ALA A 46 -17.40 -7.31 -3.00
CA ALA A 46 -18.02 -7.42 -1.68
C ALA A 46 -19.54 -7.26 -1.78
N GLY A 47 -20.27 -8.11 -1.05
CA GLY A 47 -21.75 -8.12 -1.07
C GLY A 47 -22.38 -8.88 -2.23
N ILE A 48 -21.56 -9.52 -3.08
CA ILE A 48 -22.03 -10.45 -4.10
C ILE A 48 -21.56 -11.86 -3.70
N ASP A 49 -22.51 -12.70 -3.31
CA ASP A 49 -22.24 -14.08 -2.91
C ASP A 49 -22.42 -15.03 -4.10
N ASN A 50 -21.57 -14.87 -5.11
CA ASN A 50 -21.53 -15.74 -6.28
C ASN A 50 -20.08 -16.03 -6.71
N PRO A 51 -19.55 -17.23 -6.41
CA PRO A 51 -18.17 -17.59 -6.73
C PRO A 51 -17.89 -17.69 -8.24
N GLU A 52 -18.90 -17.85 -9.09
CA GLU A 52 -18.72 -17.86 -10.54
C GLU A 52 -18.42 -16.45 -11.10
N ILE A 53 -18.91 -15.43 -10.40
CA ILE A 53 -18.69 -14.02 -10.72
C ILE A 53 -17.43 -13.52 -10.01
N ASN A 54 -17.31 -13.81 -8.72
CA ASN A 54 -16.22 -13.33 -7.85
C ASN A 54 -14.91 -14.10 -8.07
N LYS A 55 -14.26 -13.89 -9.21
CA LYS A 55 -13.04 -14.62 -9.63
C LYS A 55 -11.77 -14.22 -8.88
N TYR A 56 -11.70 -13.00 -8.39
CA TYR A 56 -10.50 -12.39 -7.80
C TYR A 56 -10.59 -12.24 -6.27
N GLY A 57 -11.65 -12.77 -5.68
CA GLY A 57 -11.87 -12.70 -4.23
C GLY A 57 -10.76 -13.32 -3.38
N PRO A 58 -10.84 -13.13 -2.06
CA PRO A 58 -11.83 -12.32 -1.36
C PRO A 58 -11.67 -10.82 -1.63
N TYR A 59 -12.75 -10.04 -1.48
CA TYR A 59 -12.76 -8.59 -1.77
C TYR A 59 -12.64 -7.71 -0.52
N PHE A 60 -12.32 -8.31 0.61
CA PHE A 60 -11.92 -7.63 1.85
C PHE A 60 -10.42 -7.75 2.01
N GLN A 61 -9.70 -6.65 2.12
CA GLN A 61 -8.23 -6.68 2.15
C GLN A 61 -7.68 -7.45 3.34
N ARG A 62 -8.30 -7.39 4.51
CA ARG A 62 -7.86 -8.20 5.67
C ARG A 62 -7.89 -9.70 5.40
N GLN A 63 -8.85 -10.18 4.63
CA GLN A 63 -8.95 -11.59 4.26
C GLN A 63 -7.85 -12.03 3.27
N ARG A 64 -7.14 -11.08 2.67
CA ARG A 64 -6.04 -11.28 1.72
C ARG A 64 -4.65 -11.19 2.36
N ALA A 65 -4.56 -11.13 3.67
CA ALA A 65 -3.29 -10.92 4.41
C ALA A 65 -2.17 -11.86 3.97
N GLU A 66 -2.45 -13.16 3.74
CA GLU A 66 -1.46 -14.15 3.30
C GLU A 66 -0.89 -13.84 1.90
N ILE A 67 -1.70 -13.26 1.01
CA ILE A 67 -1.25 -12.83 -0.31
C ILE A 67 -0.20 -11.73 -0.14
N TYR A 68 -0.50 -10.69 0.63
CA TYR A 68 0.43 -9.58 0.85
C TYR A 68 1.71 -10.04 1.55
N GLN A 69 1.60 -10.92 2.55
CA GLN A 69 2.76 -11.51 3.22
C GLN A 69 3.65 -12.30 2.27
N THR A 70 3.07 -12.96 1.27
CA THR A 70 3.81 -13.67 0.23
C THR A 70 4.60 -12.70 -0.64
N TYR A 71 4.01 -11.58 -1.05
CA TYR A 71 4.71 -10.53 -1.78
C TYR A 71 5.84 -9.89 -0.94
N VAL A 72 5.60 -9.66 0.36
CA VAL A 72 6.65 -9.15 1.27
C VAL A 72 7.81 -10.14 1.36
N LYS A 73 7.55 -11.44 1.47
CA LYS A 73 8.62 -12.48 1.50
C LYS A 73 9.44 -12.47 0.20
N ASP A 74 8.80 -12.26 -0.94
CA ASP A 74 9.50 -12.15 -2.22
C ASP A 74 10.37 -10.88 -2.27
N LEU A 75 9.85 -9.75 -1.82
CA LEU A 75 10.62 -8.51 -1.71
C LEU A 75 11.83 -8.66 -0.78
N VAL A 76 11.70 -9.37 0.35
CA VAL A 76 12.83 -9.66 1.25
C VAL A 76 13.88 -10.49 0.55
N LYS A 77 13.49 -11.56 -0.18
CA LYS A 77 14.43 -12.40 -0.95
C LYS A 77 15.19 -11.60 -2.02
N LYS A 78 14.53 -10.60 -2.62
CA LYS A 78 15.13 -9.68 -3.60
C LYS A 78 15.96 -8.56 -2.95
N GLY A 79 16.01 -8.47 -1.62
CA GLY A 79 16.70 -7.39 -0.89
C GLY A 79 15.99 -6.04 -0.96
N LEU A 80 14.71 -6.03 -1.35
CA LEU A 80 13.89 -4.83 -1.57
C LEU A 80 12.96 -4.52 -0.39
N ALA A 81 12.94 -5.38 0.62
CA ALA A 81 12.27 -5.13 1.89
C ALA A 81 13.11 -5.68 3.05
N TYR A 82 12.90 -5.12 4.24
CA TYR A 82 13.61 -5.51 5.45
C TYR A 82 12.78 -5.27 6.70
N PRO A 83 13.03 -6.03 7.80
CA PRO A 83 12.38 -5.80 9.09
C PRO A 83 12.97 -4.57 9.79
N CYS A 84 12.09 -3.77 10.37
CA CYS A 84 12.45 -2.60 11.17
C CYS A 84 11.96 -2.79 12.61
N PHE A 85 12.88 -2.75 13.56
CA PHE A 85 12.64 -2.97 14.99
C PHE A 85 12.61 -1.66 15.79
N CYS A 86 12.65 -0.50 15.13
CA CYS A 86 12.62 0.79 15.81
C CYS A 86 11.33 0.98 16.60
N THR A 87 11.46 1.46 17.84
CA THR A 87 10.32 1.87 18.66
C THR A 87 9.78 3.23 18.21
N GLU A 88 8.61 3.60 18.70
CA GLU A 88 8.01 4.90 18.43
C GLU A 88 8.88 6.04 18.97
N GLU A 89 9.49 5.85 20.15
CA GLU A 89 10.41 6.79 20.76
C GLU A 89 11.65 7.02 19.88
N GLU A 90 12.24 5.95 19.35
CA GLU A 90 13.40 6.06 18.45
C GLU A 90 13.04 6.79 17.14
N LEU A 91 11.86 6.53 16.59
CA LEU A 91 11.38 7.21 15.39
C LEU A 91 11.11 8.70 15.64
N ASN A 92 10.57 9.05 16.82
CA ASN A 92 10.37 10.44 17.23
C ASN A 92 11.71 11.16 17.42
N GLN A 93 12.70 10.54 18.05
CA GLN A 93 14.06 11.09 18.19
C GLN A 93 14.70 11.36 16.82
N ILE A 94 14.56 10.43 15.87
CA ILE A 94 15.05 10.63 14.50
C ILE A 94 14.38 11.86 13.87
N LYS A 95 13.06 11.97 13.99
CA LYS A 95 12.30 13.09 13.44
C LYS A 95 12.71 14.42 14.05
N GLU A 96 12.86 14.50 15.37
CA GLU A 96 13.31 15.71 16.06
C GLU A 96 14.71 16.15 15.61
N GLU A 97 15.61 15.18 15.45
CA GLU A 97 16.97 15.49 15.01
C GLU A 97 17.01 15.97 13.55
N GLN A 98 16.21 15.36 12.68
CA GLN A 98 16.05 15.84 11.30
C GLN A 98 15.50 17.27 11.24
N MET A 99 14.51 17.59 12.08
CA MET A 99 13.94 18.94 12.15
C MET A 99 14.95 20.00 12.64
N LYS A 100 15.82 19.67 13.60
CA LYS A 100 16.88 20.58 14.07
C LYS A 100 17.87 20.96 12.97
N HIS A 101 18.07 20.09 12.00
CA HIS A 101 19.02 20.29 10.90
C HIS A 101 18.35 20.64 9.56
N ASP A 102 17.06 21.00 9.56
CA ASP A 102 16.28 21.33 8.37
C ASP A 102 16.35 20.22 7.28
N ILE A 103 16.34 18.95 7.73
CA ILE A 103 16.38 17.76 6.87
C ILE A 103 14.94 17.26 6.69
N LEU A 104 14.63 16.78 5.49
CA LEU A 104 13.36 16.10 5.23
C LEU A 104 13.10 15.01 6.26
N THR A 105 12.00 15.14 7.01
CA THR A 105 11.66 14.19 8.05
C THR A 105 11.20 12.85 7.46
N GLY A 106 11.61 11.74 8.10
CA GLY A 106 11.17 10.41 7.76
C GLY A 106 12.26 9.35 7.87
N TYR A 107 11.93 8.14 7.43
CA TYR A 107 12.80 6.98 7.57
C TYR A 107 13.50 6.66 6.24
N HIS A 108 14.67 7.28 6.03
CA HIS A 108 15.40 7.18 4.76
C HIS A 108 16.91 7.28 4.95
N THR A 109 17.68 6.83 4.00
CA THR A 109 19.16 6.94 3.93
C THR A 109 19.84 6.56 5.26
N LYS A 110 20.70 7.41 5.82
CA LYS A 110 21.40 7.19 7.11
C LYS A 110 20.47 7.16 8.32
N TRP A 111 19.27 7.72 8.20
CA TRP A 111 18.26 7.74 9.25
C TRP A 111 17.47 6.43 9.36
N ALA A 112 17.56 5.59 8.34
CA ALA A 112 16.93 4.26 8.32
C ALA A 112 17.83 3.21 9.01
N LYS A 113 17.92 3.27 10.35
CA LYS A 113 18.83 2.49 11.20
C LYS A 113 18.80 0.98 10.88
N CYS A 114 17.61 0.41 10.66
CA CYS A 114 17.47 -1.03 10.41
C CYS A 114 17.74 -1.44 8.96
N ARG A 115 17.92 -0.47 8.05
CA ARG A 115 18.07 -0.74 6.61
C ARG A 115 19.26 -1.65 6.27
N ASN A 116 20.31 -1.57 7.06
CA ASN A 116 21.58 -2.27 6.80
C ASN A 116 21.97 -3.25 7.92
N LEU A 117 21.00 -3.71 8.72
CA LEU A 117 21.22 -4.79 9.67
C LEU A 117 21.67 -6.06 8.94
N THR A 118 22.63 -6.77 9.53
CA THR A 118 23.05 -8.09 9.03
C THR A 118 21.97 -9.13 9.29
N ILE A 119 22.08 -10.27 8.63
CA ILE A 119 21.14 -11.38 8.84
C ILE A 119 21.19 -11.85 10.29
N GLU A 120 22.40 -11.93 10.88
CA GLU A 120 22.62 -12.34 12.25
C GLU A 120 21.95 -11.37 13.25
N GLU A 121 22.04 -10.06 13.01
CA GLU A 121 21.38 -9.04 13.84
C GLU A 121 19.85 -9.13 13.72
N VAL A 122 19.34 -9.34 12.51
CA VAL A 122 17.90 -9.55 12.29
C VAL A 122 17.41 -10.79 13.03
N GLU A 123 18.11 -11.93 12.88
CA GLU A 123 17.75 -13.17 13.57
C GLU A 123 17.81 -13.02 15.09
N ALA A 124 18.83 -12.34 15.62
CA ALA A 124 18.95 -12.08 17.05
C ALA A 124 17.77 -11.26 17.57
N ASN A 125 17.35 -10.22 16.86
CA ASN A 125 16.19 -9.41 17.22
C ASN A 125 14.88 -10.21 17.20
N ILE A 126 14.69 -11.05 16.17
CA ILE A 126 13.51 -11.93 16.06
C ILE A 126 13.50 -12.96 17.18
N LYS A 127 14.64 -13.63 17.46
CA LYS A 127 14.78 -14.60 18.57
C LYS A 127 14.55 -13.97 19.94
N ALA A 128 14.88 -12.69 20.09
CA ALA A 128 14.59 -11.91 21.29
C ALA A 128 13.11 -11.49 21.40
N GLY A 129 12.26 -11.83 20.45
CA GLY A 129 10.83 -11.49 20.44
C GLY A 129 10.53 -10.01 20.21
N LYS A 130 11.46 -9.24 19.65
CA LYS A 130 11.22 -7.83 19.39
C LYS A 130 10.13 -7.67 18.32
N PRO A 131 9.12 -6.81 18.56
CA PRO A 131 8.13 -6.48 17.54
C PRO A 131 8.81 -5.76 16.36
N TYR A 132 8.32 -6.03 15.17
CA TYR A 132 8.85 -5.38 13.97
C TYR A 132 7.76 -5.11 12.94
N VAL A 133 8.04 -4.17 12.06
CA VAL A 133 7.28 -3.90 10.83
C VAL A 133 8.16 -4.22 9.63
N MET A 134 7.55 -4.50 8.48
CA MET A 134 8.32 -4.62 7.25
C MET A 134 8.33 -3.29 6.50
N ARG A 135 9.52 -2.86 6.10
CA ARG A 135 9.69 -1.64 5.29
C ARG A 135 10.18 -1.97 3.89
N LEU A 136 9.70 -1.19 2.93
CA LEU A 136 10.27 -1.15 1.60
C LEU A 136 11.66 -0.51 1.68
N ARG A 137 12.63 -1.09 0.97
CA ARG A 137 13.90 -0.43 0.70
C ARG A 137 13.71 0.47 -0.52
N SER A 138 13.45 1.74 -0.30
CA SER A 138 13.24 2.69 -1.39
C SER A 138 14.44 2.70 -2.37
N GLN A 139 14.13 2.73 -3.65
CA GLN A 139 15.09 2.88 -4.74
C GLN A 139 15.11 4.31 -5.31
N GLY A 140 14.25 5.18 -4.76
CA GLY A 140 14.17 6.56 -5.19
C GLY A 140 15.45 7.34 -4.90
N THR A 141 15.72 8.31 -5.74
CA THR A 141 16.89 9.19 -5.67
C THR A 141 16.42 10.61 -5.36
N GLU A 142 17.03 11.24 -4.38
CA GLU A 142 16.76 12.63 -4.04
C GLU A 142 17.03 13.55 -5.25
N GLY A 143 16.09 14.46 -5.48
CA GLY A 143 16.17 15.42 -6.61
C GLY A 143 15.74 14.85 -7.96
N LYS A 144 15.38 13.55 -8.05
CA LYS A 144 14.73 12.97 -9.24
C LYS A 144 13.22 13.01 -9.12
N GLU A 145 12.56 12.98 -10.27
CA GLU A 145 11.12 12.96 -10.40
C GLU A 145 10.63 11.74 -11.17
N VAL A 146 9.45 11.28 -10.79
CA VAL A 146 8.65 10.32 -11.55
C VAL A 146 7.56 11.07 -12.30
N THR A 147 7.47 10.84 -13.61
CA THR A 147 6.45 11.42 -14.47
C THR A 147 5.46 10.35 -14.90
N PHE A 148 4.18 10.67 -14.83
CA PHE A 148 3.11 9.81 -15.32
C PHE A 148 2.03 10.66 -16.03
N LYS A 149 1.22 10.00 -16.83
CA LYS A 149 0.15 10.65 -17.57
C LYS A 149 -1.19 10.43 -16.88
N ASP A 150 -1.74 11.49 -16.33
CA ASP A 150 -3.14 11.51 -15.88
C ASP A 150 -4.06 11.77 -17.08
N THR A 151 -5.22 11.11 -17.12
CA THR A 151 -6.14 11.19 -18.26
C THR A 151 -6.82 12.56 -18.39
N ILE A 152 -6.94 13.28 -17.27
CA ILE A 152 -7.62 14.59 -17.21
C ILE A 152 -6.58 15.72 -17.19
N LYS A 153 -5.53 15.57 -16.37
CA LYS A 153 -4.53 16.62 -16.12
C LYS A 153 -3.33 16.57 -17.06
N GLY A 154 -3.17 15.50 -17.84
CA GLY A 154 -2.02 15.32 -18.71
C GLY A 154 -0.77 14.80 -17.99
N GLU A 155 0.41 15.23 -18.39
CA GLU A 155 1.66 14.84 -17.73
C GLU A 155 1.81 15.55 -16.39
N ILE A 156 2.11 14.76 -15.35
CA ILE A 156 2.33 15.25 -13.99
C ILE A 156 3.62 14.61 -13.48
N SER A 157 4.45 15.43 -12.83
CA SER A 157 5.69 15.00 -12.21
C SER A 157 5.65 15.21 -10.71
N PHE A 158 6.18 14.25 -9.97
CA PHE A 158 6.39 14.34 -8.53
C PHE A 158 7.79 13.84 -8.18
N PRO A 159 8.38 14.31 -7.06
CA PRO A 159 9.63 13.76 -6.56
C PRO A 159 9.53 12.23 -6.34
N GLU A 160 10.58 11.51 -6.68
CA GLU A 160 10.67 10.08 -6.38
C GLU A 160 10.54 9.84 -4.87
N ASN A 161 9.89 8.74 -4.49
CA ASN A 161 9.81 8.37 -3.08
C ASN A 161 11.17 7.85 -2.59
N ILE A 162 11.82 8.59 -1.69
CA ILE A 162 13.06 8.20 -1.02
C ILE A 162 12.83 7.54 0.35
N GLN A 163 11.59 7.52 0.84
CA GLN A 163 11.23 7.01 2.15
C GLN A 163 11.12 5.48 2.15
N ASP A 164 11.70 4.85 3.16
CA ASP A 164 11.49 3.43 3.43
C ASP A 164 10.16 3.25 4.16
N VAL A 165 9.08 3.31 3.39
CA VAL A 165 7.72 3.24 3.91
C VAL A 165 7.40 1.85 4.51
N ILE A 166 6.54 1.82 5.51
CA ILE A 166 6.03 0.56 6.05
C ILE A 166 5.11 -0.08 5.01
N ILE A 167 5.36 -1.35 4.70
CA ILE A 167 4.53 -2.14 3.78
C ILE A 167 3.69 -3.18 4.52
N LEU A 168 4.21 -3.71 5.65
CA LEU A 168 3.48 -4.64 6.50
C LEU A 168 3.63 -4.19 7.96
N LYS A 169 2.52 -4.08 8.66
CA LYS A 169 2.46 -3.72 10.08
C LYS A 169 2.84 -4.91 10.96
N SER A 170 3.06 -4.66 12.25
CA SER A 170 3.43 -5.70 13.22
C SER A 170 2.35 -6.76 13.44
N ASP A 171 1.10 -6.46 13.13
CA ASP A 171 -0.03 -7.38 13.16
C ASP A 171 -0.13 -8.27 11.90
N GLY A 172 0.79 -8.12 10.94
CA GLY A 172 0.80 -8.85 9.67
C GLY A 172 -0.17 -8.32 8.62
N ILE A 173 -0.84 -7.20 8.89
CA ILE A 173 -1.74 -6.53 7.95
C ILE A 173 -0.95 -5.48 7.12
N PRO A 174 -1.15 -5.39 5.82
CA PRO A 174 -0.43 -4.43 4.98
C PRO A 174 -0.86 -2.99 5.27
N THR A 175 -0.02 -2.06 4.86
CA THR A 175 -0.44 -0.67 4.73
C THR A 175 -1.29 -0.48 3.48
N TYR A 176 -2.14 0.54 3.48
CA TYR A 176 -3.07 0.86 2.41
C TYR A 176 -2.43 0.86 1.02
N HIS A 177 -1.35 1.62 0.82
CA HIS A 177 -0.70 1.74 -0.48
C HIS A 177 -0.12 0.42 -1.00
N PHE A 178 0.40 -0.41 -0.11
CA PHE A 178 0.96 -1.70 -0.48
C PHE A 178 -0.13 -2.70 -0.88
N ALA A 179 -1.20 -2.80 -0.09
CA ALA A 179 -2.35 -3.65 -0.40
C ALA A 179 -2.98 -3.26 -1.74
N HIS A 180 -3.26 -1.97 -1.91
CA HIS A 180 -3.84 -1.42 -3.12
C HIS A 180 -3.02 -1.75 -4.39
N ALA A 181 -1.70 -1.55 -4.36
CA ALA A 181 -0.86 -1.82 -5.52
C ALA A 181 -0.83 -3.32 -5.91
N ILE A 182 -0.87 -4.23 -4.93
CA ILE A 182 -0.93 -5.67 -5.19
C ILE A 182 -2.30 -6.06 -5.73
N ASP A 183 -3.37 -5.56 -5.12
CA ASP A 183 -4.72 -5.91 -5.52
C ASP A 183 -5.05 -5.40 -6.92
N ASP A 184 -4.69 -4.19 -7.25
CA ASP A 184 -4.88 -3.64 -8.59
C ASP A 184 -4.17 -4.48 -9.66
N HIS A 185 -3.00 -5.01 -9.31
CA HIS A 185 -2.31 -5.94 -10.20
C HIS A 185 -3.04 -7.28 -10.34
N LEU A 186 -3.36 -7.91 -9.22
CA LEU A 186 -3.96 -9.25 -9.21
C LEU A 186 -5.39 -9.26 -9.74
N MET A 187 -6.12 -8.18 -9.53
CA MET A 187 -7.50 -8.01 -10.02
C MET A 187 -7.55 -7.42 -11.43
N GLY A 188 -6.39 -7.10 -12.04
CA GLY A 188 -6.32 -6.58 -13.40
C GLY A 188 -6.94 -5.20 -13.56
N THR A 189 -6.86 -4.34 -12.53
CA THR A 189 -7.39 -2.98 -12.56
C THR A 189 -6.71 -2.17 -13.67
N THR A 190 -7.49 -1.65 -14.61
CA THR A 190 -7.01 -0.88 -15.76
C THR A 190 -7.28 0.61 -15.65
N LEU A 191 -8.27 1.00 -14.86
CA LEU A 191 -8.62 2.40 -14.64
C LEU A 191 -8.92 2.65 -13.17
N VAL A 192 -8.29 3.68 -12.61
CA VAL A 192 -8.50 4.16 -11.25
C VAL A 192 -8.99 5.60 -11.30
N ILE A 193 -10.11 5.89 -10.65
CA ILE A 193 -10.65 7.25 -10.53
C ILE A 193 -10.59 7.65 -9.06
N ARG A 194 -9.88 8.75 -8.77
CA ARG A 194 -9.68 9.26 -7.41
C ARG A 194 -9.72 10.79 -7.37
N GLY A 195 -9.92 11.33 -6.19
CA GLY A 195 -9.79 12.76 -5.95
C GLY A 195 -8.35 13.25 -6.19
N GLU A 196 -8.21 14.52 -6.51
CA GLU A 196 -6.93 15.17 -6.81
C GLU A 196 -5.92 15.09 -5.65
N GLU A 197 -6.40 15.07 -4.43
CA GLU A 197 -5.60 14.92 -3.21
C GLU A 197 -4.75 13.65 -3.18
N TRP A 198 -5.11 12.63 -3.95
CA TRP A 198 -4.38 11.37 -4.04
C TRP A 198 -3.20 11.39 -5.01
N LEU A 199 -3.10 12.41 -5.89
CA LEU A 199 -2.03 12.49 -6.89
C LEU A 199 -0.64 12.54 -6.26
N SER A 200 -0.48 13.24 -5.15
CA SER A 200 0.80 13.34 -4.43
C SER A 200 1.28 12.01 -3.85
N SER A 201 0.40 11.03 -3.70
CA SER A 201 0.75 9.70 -3.19
C SER A 201 1.20 8.70 -4.27
N VAL A 202 1.00 9.02 -5.55
CA VAL A 202 1.32 8.14 -6.69
C VAL A 202 2.78 7.68 -6.74
N PRO A 203 3.80 8.48 -6.38
CA PRO A 203 5.19 8.01 -6.35
C PRO A 203 5.41 6.77 -5.47
N THR A 204 4.62 6.60 -4.39
CA THR A 204 4.74 5.43 -3.51
C THR A 204 4.26 4.14 -4.17
N PRO A 205 3.03 4.01 -4.72
CA PRO A 205 2.62 2.87 -5.54
C PRO A 205 3.52 2.60 -6.75
N VAL A 206 3.99 3.65 -7.44
CA VAL A 206 4.94 3.50 -8.55
C VAL A 206 6.22 2.79 -8.11
N SER A 207 6.73 3.10 -6.92
CA SER A 207 7.90 2.40 -6.35
C SER A 207 7.66 0.89 -6.22
N TYR A 208 6.42 0.43 -5.97
CA TYR A 208 6.08 -1.00 -5.92
C TYR A 208 5.99 -1.63 -7.31
N THR A 209 5.56 -0.88 -8.32
CA THR A 209 5.43 -1.41 -9.70
C THR A 209 6.78 -1.64 -10.35
N HIS A 210 7.78 -0.82 -10.06
CA HIS A 210 9.16 -1.03 -10.51
C HIS A 210 9.82 -2.28 -9.92
N LEU A 211 9.28 -2.83 -8.83
CA LEU A 211 9.79 -4.03 -8.18
C LEU A 211 9.29 -5.36 -8.82
N ARG A 212 8.53 -5.27 -9.91
CA ARG A 212 7.92 -6.43 -10.60
C ARG A 212 8.74 -6.98 -11.76
N ALA A 213 9.80 -6.28 -12.16
CA ALA A 213 10.67 -6.69 -13.26
C ALA A 213 11.66 -7.76 -12.84
#